data_e96f71e74b84b2a6ca874bc4e327f7d2
#
_entry.id   e96f71e74b84b2a6ca874bc4e327f7d2
#
_cell.length_a   1.000
_cell.length_b   1.000
_cell.length_c   1.000
_cell.angle_alpha   90.00
_cell.angle_beta   90.00
_cell.angle_gamma   90.00
#
_symmetry.space_group_name_H-M   'P 1'
#
loop_
_entity.id
_entity.type
_entity.pdbx_description
1 polymer ?
#
loop_
_entity_poly.entity_id
_entity_poly.type
_entity_poly.pdbx_seq_one_letter_code
_entity_poly.pdbx_strand_id
1 'polypeptide(L)'
;MSLLNNSTLKKYDPSGMHKIYNRWPEIASKSYESHKDEIDFANIDHIIFAGMGGSGAIGDVFSSILSKTDIHVCVVKGYLLPKTVDSNTLIVTTSVSGNTTETMTVLDSAAKLDAKIIAFS
;
A
#
# COMPACT_ATOMS: atom_id res chain seq x y z
N MET A 1 -12.12 -19.11 31.03
CA MET A 1 -11.76 -20.30 30.23
C MET A 1 -11.17 -19.81 28.90
N SER A 2 -9.86 -19.99 28.65
CA SER A 2 -9.27 -19.55 27.40
C SER A 2 -9.77 -20.47 26.28
N LEU A 3 -10.53 -19.95 25.34
CA LEU A 3 -11.01 -20.67 24.15
C LEU A 3 -9.87 -21.04 23.20
N LEU A 4 -8.69 -20.45 23.38
CA LEU A 4 -7.50 -20.65 22.55
C LEU A 4 -6.47 -21.48 23.33
N ASN A 5 -6.48 -22.77 23.13
CA ASN A 5 -5.44 -23.68 23.58
C ASN A 5 -4.65 -24.23 22.37
N ASN A 6 -3.50 -24.84 22.62
CA ASN A 6 -2.62 -25.34 21.55
C ASN A 6 -3.31 -26.38 20.64
N SER A 7 -4.26 -27.17 21.15
CA SER A 7 -4.98 -28.14 20.32
C SER A 7 -5.99 -27.47 19.41
N THR A 8 -6.67 -26.43 19.89
CA THR A 8 -7.60 -25.61 19.11
C THR A 8 -6.86 -24.84 18.02
N LEU A 9 -5.69 -24.25 18.34
CA LEU A 9 -4.83 -23.57 17.36
C LEU A 9 -4.37 -24.52 16.26
N LYS A 10 -3.86 -25.70 16.61
CA LYS A 10 -3.45 -26.69 15.59
C LYS A 10 -4.58 -27.13 14.67
N LYS A 11 -5.82 -27.19 15.20
CA LYS A 11 -6.98 -27.60 14.40
C LYS A 11 -7.42 -26.53 13.41
N TYR A 12 -7.45 -25.25 13.82
CA TYR A 12 -8.04 -24.16 13.02
C TYR A 12 -7.00 -23.27 12.34
N ASP A 13 -5.75 -23.34 12.76
CA ASP A 13 -4.61 -22.65 12.15
C ASP A 13 -3.43 -23.61 11.91
N PRO A 14 -3.60 -24.61 11.02
CA PRO A 14 -2.57 -25.59 10.72
C PRO A 14 -1.30 -24.97 10.11
N SER A 15 -1.43 -23.85 9.42
CA SER A 15 -0.31 -23.09 8.84
C SER A 15 0.44 -22.21 9.85
N GLY A 16 -0.10 -22.04 11.06
CA GLY A 16 0.54 -21.28 12.11
C GLY A 16 0.55 -19.77 11.89
N MET A 17 -0.44 -19.24 11.20
CA MET A 17 -0.57 -17.80 10.90
C MET A 17 -0.53 -16.93 12.16
N HIS A 18 -1.11 -17.42 13.29
CA HIS A 18 -1.05 -16.69 14.57
C HIS A 18 0.39 -16.36 15.00
N LYS A 19 1.38 -17.20 14.64
CA LYS A 19 2.80 -16.94 14.95
C LYS A 19 3.35 -15.79 14.11
N ILE A 20 2.88 -15.65 12.87
CA ILE A 20 3.24 -14.54 11.98
C ILE A 20 2.68 -13.24 12.55
N TYR A 21 1.39 -13.24 12.94
CA TYR A 21 0.76 -12.07 13.55
C TYR A 21 1.48 -11.61 14.83
N ASN A 22 1.90 -12.54 15.68
CA ASN A 22 2.67 -12.21 16.88
C ASN A 22 4.03 -11.56 16.58
N ARG A 23 4.57 -11.77 15.38
CA ARG A 23 5.85 -11.20 14.94
C ARG A 23 5.71 -9.91 14.12
N TRP A 24 4.50 -9.44 13.86
CA TRP A 24 4.29 -8.23 13.07
C TRP A 24 5.06 -7.00 13.57
N PRO A 25 5.12 -6.70 14.88
CA PRO A 25 5.91 -5.57 15.36
C PRO A 25 7.41 -5.70 14.99
N GLU A 26 7.97 -6.91 15.14
CA GLU A 26 9.35 -7.20 14.76
C GLU A 26 9.56 -7.07 13.25
N ILE A 27 8.65 -7.61 12.45
CA ILE A 27 8.70 -7.54 10.98
C ILE A 27 8.62 -6.08 10.51
N ALA A 28 7.68 -5.30 11.06
CA ALA A 28 7.53 -3.90 10.73
C ALA A 28 8.78 -3.08 11.05
N SER A 29 9.36 -3.28 12.24
CA SER A 29 10.60 -2.60 12.63
C SER A 29 11.75 -2.95 11.70
N LYS A 30 11.96 -4.24 11.41
CA LYS A 30 13.02 -4.68 10.50
C LYS A 30 12.82 -4.16 9.07
N SER A 31 11.59 -4.17 8.56
CA SER A 31 11.29 -3.62 7.24
C SER A 31 11.59 -2.12 7.17
N TYR A 32 11.21 -1.36 8.19
CA TYR A 32 11.51 0.07 8.27
C TYR A 32 13.02 0.33 8.31
N GLU A 33 13.77 -0.47 9.07
CA GLU A 33 15.22 -0.33 9.21
C GLU A 33 16.01 -0.75 7.96
N SER A 34 15.47 -1.69 7.17
CA SER A 34 16.14 -2.20 5.97
C SER A 34 15.96 -1.32 4.73
N HIS A 35 14.99 -0.41 4.73
CA HIS A 35 14.66 0.45 3.59
C HIS A 35 14.73 1.93 4.00
N LYS A 36 15.96 2.43 4.15
CA LYS A 36 16.23 3.84 4.53
C LYS A 36 16.70 4.70 3.38
N ASP A 37 16.68 4.16 2.16
CA ASP A 37 17.01 4.95 0.98
C ASP A 37 15.95 6.03 0.79
N GLU A 38 16.37 7.28 0.85
CA GLU A 38 15.50 8.42 0.61
C GLU A 38 15.17 8.49 -0.89
N ILE A 39 13.87 8.52 -1.18
CA ILE A 39 13.38 8.82 -2.52
C ILE A 39 12.91 10.27 -2.49
N ASP A 40 13.64 11.15 -3.16
CA ASP A 40 13.27 12.56 -3.26
C ASP A 40 12.55 12.82 -4.59
N PHE A 41 11.32 13.27 -4.50
CA PHE A 41 10.55 13.80 -5.62
C PHE A 41 10.24 15.27 -5.36
N ALA A 42 10.87 16.15 -6.10
CA ALA A 42 10.60 17.59 -6.01
C ALA A 42 9.16 17.91 -6.51
N ASN A 43 8.55 18.91 -5.88
CA ASN A 43 7.29 19.53 -6.33
C ASN A 43 6.10 18.57 -6.39
N ILE A 44 5.92 17.72 -5.38
CA ILE A 44 4.72 16.90 -5.25
C ILE A 44 3.66 17.67 -4.46
N ASP A 45 2.50 17.88 -5.06
CA ASP A 45 1.31 18.46 -4.44
C ASP A 45 0.09 17.53 -4.50
N HIS A 46 0.19 16.44 -5.27
CA HIS A 46 -0.85 15.43 -5.40
C HIS A 46 -0.28 14.02 -5.26
N ILE A 47 -0.86 13.20 -4.39
CA ILE A 47 -0.47 11.78 -4.22
C ILE A 47 -1.68 10.90 -4.49
N ILE A 48 -1.50 9.88 -5.33
CA ILE A 48 -2.51 8.87 -5.62
C ILE A 48 -2.02 7.51 -5.11
N PHE A 49 -2.73 6.95 -4.14
CA PHE A 49 -2.53 5.58 -3.72
C PHE A 49 -3.44 4.65 -4.51
N ALA A 50 -2.87 3.69 -5.21
CA ALA A 50 -3.63 2.73 -6.02
C ALA A 50 -3.37 1.30 -5.54
N GLY A 51 -4.45 0.58 -5.21
CA GLY A 51 -4.39 -0.80 -4.75
C GLY A 51 -5.76 -1.36 -4.41
N MET A 52 -5.88 -2.68 -4.40
CA MET A 52 -7.13 -3.38 -4.12
C MET A 52 -7.10 -4.05 -2.74
N GLY A 53 -8.26 -4.22 -2.12
CA GLY A 53 -8.40 -4.91 -0.83
C GLY A 53 -7.52 -4.30 0.26
N GLY A 54 -6.69 -5.12 0.90
CA GLY A 54 -5.75 -4.69 1.94
C GLY A 54 -4.71 -3.68 1.44
N SER A 55 -4.25 -3.83 0.20
CA SER A 55 -3.34 -2.86 -0.44
C SER A 55 -4.00 -1.47 -0.60
N GLY A 56 -5.30 -1.45 -0.94
CA GLY A 56 -6.07 -0.20 -1.00
C GLY A 56 -6.30 0.44 0.39
N ALA A 57 -6.44 -0.37 1.44
CA ALA A 57 -6.59 0.12 2.81
C ALA A 57 -5.34 0.87 3.31
N ILE A 58 -4.14 0.53 2.82
CA ILE A 58 -2.92 1.29 3.09
C ILE A 58 -3.07 2.73 2.59
N GLY A 59 -3.64 2.91 1.39
CA GLY A 59 -3.94 4.24 0.85
C GLY A 59 -4.88 5.06 1.74
N ASP A 60 -5.91 4.43 2.32
CA ASP A 60 -6.83 5.12 3.25
C ASP A 60 -6.09 5.61 4.50
N VAL A 61 -5.16 4.80 5.04
CA VAL A 61 -4.35 5.18 6.21
C VAL A 61 -3.47 6.39 5.87
N PHE A 62 -2.74 6.35 4.76
CA PHE A 62 -1.89 7.47 4.35
C PHE A 62 -2.70 8.72 4.00
N SER A 63 -3.86 8.58 3.35
CA SER A 63 -4.79 9.68 3.11
C SER A 63 -5.21 10.36 4.42
N SER A 64 -5.50 9.58 5.45
CA SER A 64 -5.84 10.10 6.78
C SER A 64 -4.67 10.86 7.44
N ILE A 65 -3.44 10.31 7.34
CA ILE A 65 -2.23 10.94 7.89
C ILE A 65 -1.94 12.27 7.18
N LEU A 66 -1.99 12.27 5.85
CA LEU A 66 -1.66 13.42 5.00
C LEU A 66 -2.77 14.47 4.92
N SER A 67 -3.97 14.17 5.43
CA SER A 67 -5.12 15.10 5.40
C SER A 67 -4.88 16.45 6.09
N LYS A 68 -3.82 16.57 6.87
CA LYS A 68 -3.41 17.82 7.55
C LYS A 68 -2.26 18.54 6.87
N THR A 69 -1.88 18.10 5.68
CA THR A 69 -0.85 18.73 4.85
C THR A 69 -1.48 19.45 3.66
N ASP A 70 -0.71 20.24 2.93
CA ASP A 70 -1.16 20.89 1.70
C ASP A 70 -1.13 19.96 0.48
N ILE A 71 -0.90 18.65 0.70
CA ILE A 71 -0.87 17.64 -0.36
C ILE A 71 -2.27 17.09 -0.58
N HIS A 72 -2.76 17.16 -1.80
CA HIS A 72 -3.99 16.49 -2.19
C HIS A 72 -3.77 14.98 -2.27
N VAL A 73 -4.63 14.19 -1.61
CA VAL A 73 -4.52 12.72 -1.61
C VAL A 73 -5.77 12.09 -2.19
N CYS A 74 -5.57 11.17 -3.14
CA CYS A 74 -6.63 10.37 -3.73
C CYS A 74 -6.32 8.87 -3.54
N VAL A 75 -7.35 8.06 -3.29
CA VAL A 75 -7.21 6.59 -3.20
C VAL A 75 -8.00 5.94 -4.34
N VAL A 76 -7.31 5.16 -5.16
CA VAL A 76 -7.90 4.44 -6.31
C VAL A 76 -7.99 2.96 -5.99
N LYS A 77 -9.24 2.47 -5.89
CA LYS A 77 -9.57 1.05 -5.71
C LYS A 77 -10.33 0.56 -6.94
N GLY A 78 -9.68 0.60 -8.11
CA GLY A 78 -10.28 0.27 -9.39
C GLY A 78 -9.33 0.49 -10.56
N TYR A 79 -9.88 0.73 -11.74
CA TYR A 79 -9.14 0.74 -13.01
C TYR A 79 -8.73 2.13 -13.50
N LEU A 80 -9.32 3.21 -12.96
CA LEU A 80 -9.22 4.53 -13.55
C LEU A 80 -8.47 5.53 -12.67
N LEU A 81 -7.50 6.20 -13.25
CA LEU A 81 -6.86 7.36 -12.65
C LEU A 81 -7.73 8.60 -12.78
N PRO A 82 -7.67 9.52 -11.80
CA PRO A 82 -8.27 10.85 -11.95
C PRO A 82 -7.67 11.62 -13.13
N LYS A 83 -8.46 12.47 -13.74
CA LYS A 83 -7.98 13.37 -14.83
C LYS A 83 -7.08 14.51 -14.33
N THR A 84 -6.92 14.62 -13.03
CA THR A 84 -6.07 15.64 -12.37
C THR A 84 -4.61 15.23 -12.27
N VAL A 85 -4.24 14.07 -12.83
CA VAL A 85 -2.85 13.58 -12.84
C VAL A 85 -2.00 14.45 -13.77
N ASP A 86 -0.88 14.94 -13.24
CA ASP A 86 0.09 15.78 -13.94
C ASP A 86 1.53 15.52 -13.46
N SER A 87 2.48 16.36 -13.85
CA SER A 87 3.89 16.24 -13.49
C SER A 87 4.19 16.43 -12.00
N ASN A 88 3.28 17.02 -11.21
CA ASN A 88 3.40 17.17 -9.76
C ASN A 88 2.71 16.03 -8.99
N THR A 89 2.17 15.06 -9.70
CA THR A 89 1.50 13.91 -9.12
C THR A 89 2.48 12.76 -8.87
N LEU A 90 2.43 12.20 -7.66
CA LEU A 90 3.08 10.95 -7.30
C LEU A 90 2.03 9.83 -7.25
N ILE A 91 2.20 8.81 -8.05
CA ILE A 91 1.34 7.61 -8.05
C ILE A 91 2.07 6.49 -7.31
N VAL A 92 1.48 6.03 -6.21
CA VAL A 92 1.98 4.92 -5.39
C VAL A 92 1.08 3.72 -5.62
N THR A 93 1.57 2.73 -6.36
CA THR A 93 0.83 1.48 -6.58
C THR A 93 1.28 0.41 -5.60
N THR A 94 0.33 -0.35 -5.06
CA THR A 94 0.61 -1.46 -4.14
C THR A 94 -0.15 -2.71 -4.55
N SER A 95 0.56 -3.82 -4.74
CA SER A 95 -0.04 -5.11 -5.06
C SER A 95 0.78 -6.25 -4.47
N VAL A 96 0.28 -6.91 -3.41
CA VAL A 96 0.99 -8.04 -2.77
C VAL A 96 1.26 -9.19 -3.74
N SER A 97 0.37 -9.43 -4.70
CA SER A 97 0.55 -10.47 -5.73
C SER A 97 1.37 -10.01 -6.93
N GLY A 98 1.59 -8.70 -7.07
CA GLY A 98 2.20 -8.09 -8.26
C GLY A 98 1.39 -8.21 -9.55
N ASN A 99 0.20 -8.84 -9.50
CA ASN A 99 -0.58 -9.20 -10.70
C ASN A 99 -2.08 -8.89 -10.56
N THR A 100 -2.45 -7.93 -9.72
CA THR A 100 -3.85 -7.46 -9.61
C THR A 100 -4.20 -6.64 -10.84
N THR A 101 -5.18 -7.09 -11.61
CA THR A 101 -5.53 -6.50 -12.93
C THR A 101 -5.83 -5.00 -12.83
N GLU A 102 -6.56 -4.58 -11.80
CA GLU A 102 -6.88 -3.17 -11.56
C GLU A 102 -5.62 -2.35 -11.34
N THR A 103 -4.72 -2.82 -10.47
CA THR A 103 -3.47 -2.13 -10.15
C THR A 103 -2.54 -2.07 -11.36
N MET A 104 -2.45 -3.15 -12.14
CA MET A 104 -1.67 -3.17 -13.38
C MET A 104 -2.24 -2.19 -14.42
N THR A 105 -3.56 -2.12 -14.56
CA THR A 105 -4.21 -1.17 -15.48
C THR A 105 -3.94 0.28 -15.09
N VAL A 106 -3.97 0.58 -13.79
CA VAL A 106 -3.60 1.90 -13.25
C VAL A 106 -2.14 2.21 -13.55
N LEU A 107 -1.23 1.26 -13.32
CA LEU A 107 0.21 1.42 -13.58
C LEU A 107 0.48 1.66 -15.07
N ASP A 108 -0.14 0.88 -15.98
CA ASP A 108 -0.02 1.06 -17.42
C ASP A 108 -0.56 2.42 -17.89
N SER A 109 -1.61 2.91 -17.22
CA SER A 109 -2.17 4.23 -17.51
C SER A 109 -1.25 5.34 -17.00
N ALA A 110 -0.70 5.18 -15.80
CA ALA A 110 0.24 6.09 -15.18
C ALA A 110 1.52 6.26 -16.01
N ALA A 111 2.05 5.15 -16.54
CA ALA A 111 3.25 5.16 -17.37
C ALA A 111 3.13 5.96 -18.68
N LYS A 112 1.91 6.32 -19.09
CA LYS A 112 1.63 7.15 -20.28
C LYS A 112 1.46 8.63 -19.94
N LEU A 113 1.49 8.96 -18.65
CA LEU A 113 1.34 10.31 -18.13
C LEU A 113 2.69 10.83 -17.63
N ASP A 114 2.81 12.15 -17.51
CA ASP A 114 4.00 12.81 -16.96
C ASP A 114 3.97 12.83 -15.41
N ALA A 115 3.64 11.71 -14.79
CA ALA A 115 3.58 11.55 -13.35
C ALA A 115 4.77 10.75 -12.82
N LYS A 116 5.11 10.95 -11.54
CA LYS A 116 6.12 10.13 -10.86
C LYS A 116 5.46 8.86 -10.32
N ILE A 117 6.17 7.74 -10.37
CA ILE A 117 5.60 6.44 -10.02
C ILE A 117 6.50 5.69 -9.03
N ILE A 118 5.90 5.17 -7.98
CA ILE A 118 6.48 4.14 -7.10
C ILE A 118 5.57 2.92 -7.12
N ALA A 119 6.15 1.75 -7.28
CA ALA A 119 5.41 0.48 -7.23
C ALA A 119 5.97 -0.44 -6.16
N PHE A 120 5.08 -1.00 -5.33
CA PHE A 120 5.37 -2.00 -4.32
C PHE A 120 4.67 -3.32 -4.68
N SER A 121 5.44 -4.41 -4.59
CA SER A 121 4.96 -5.77 -4.88
C SER A 121 5.58 -6.79 -3.94
#